data_7c265f10516899d175e1bb264da2b710
#
_entry.id   7c265f10516899d175e1bb264da2b710
#
_cell.length_a   1.000
_cell.length_b   1.000
_cell.length_c   1.000
_cell.angle_alpha   90.00
_cell.angle_beta   90.00
_cell.angle_gamma   90.00
#
_symmetry.space_group_name_H-M   'P 1'
#
loop_
_entity.id
_entity.type
_entity.pdbx_description
1 polymer ?
#
loop_
_entity_poly.entity_id
_entity_poly.type
_entity_poly.pdbx_seq_one_letter_code
_entity_poly.pdbx_strand_id
1 'polypeptide(L)'
;MYKVFFNESELVFKAKNEVFPTKQYDEYKTITHFDDVVPILEKIEKLGLRKVFVLDCVDFNKIQSGFNIVRSAGGLIQNKHGKWLFIKRMNRWDLPKGRIEAGESSQEAALREVEEECGIHGHAIVRPLCTGCHIFRSPFYPSPYNWVWKEADWFEMTYSENETPIPQLEEDITEVRWFAKDELKEVYRSTYQNIKYLMNTFL
;
A
#
# COMPACT_ATOMS: atom_id res chain seq x y z
N MET A 1 -9.58 10.04 10.22
CA MET A 1 -8.27 9.48 10.65
C MET A 1 -7.70 8.65 9.52
N TYR A 2 -6.45 8.88 9.13
CA TYR A 2 -5.75 8.16 8.06
C TYR A 2 -4.53 7.46 8.62
N LYS A 3 -4.43 6.15 8.37
CA LYS A 3 -3.26 5.33 8.68
C LYS A 3 -2.39 5.25 7.44
N VAL A 4 -1.14 5.68 7.54
CA VAL A 4 -0.20 5.79 6.42
C VAL A 4 1.10 5.11 6.80
N PHE A 5 1.64 4.33 5.90
CA PHE A 5 2.90 3.63 6.13
C PHE A 5 4.06 4.36 5.45
N PHE A 6 5.18 4.44 6.14
CA PHE A 6 6.44 4.91 5.58
C PHE A 6 7.57 4.04 6.10
N ASN A 7 8.21 3.28 5.20
CA ASN A 7 9.17 2.23 5.56
C ASN A 7 8.57 1.26 6.58
N GLU A 8 9.20 1.11 7.75
CA GLU A 8 8.74 0.26 8.85
C GLU A 8 7.92 1.02 9.90
N SER A 9 7.62 2.31 9.66
CA SER A 9 6.85 3.15 10.57
C SER A 9 5.41 3.34 10.11
N GLU A 10 4.55 3.65 11.06
CA GLU A 10 3.14 4.01 10.86
C GLU A 10 2.93 5.46 11.27
N LEU A 11 2.32 6.25 10.39
CA LEU A 11 1.89 7.61 10.66
C LEU A 11 0.36 7.64 10.70
N VAL A 12 -0.19 8.11 11.79
CA VAL A 12 -1.64 8.26 11.95
C VAL A 12 -1.99 9.73 11.92
N PHE A 13 -2.53 10.18 10.80
CA PHE A 13 -3.06 11.53 10.65
C PHE A 13 -4.49 11.56 11.18
N LYS A 14 -4.74 12.35 12.21
CA LYS A 14 -6.07 12.52 12.81
C LYS A 14 -6.51 13.97 12.78
N ALA A 15 -7.81 14.22 12.68
CA ALA A 15 -8.36 15.56 12.87
C ALA A 15 -8.28 15.95 14.36
N LYS A 16 -8.19 17.26 14.64
CA LYS A 16 -7.98 17.82 15.98
C LYS A 16 -8.92 17.29 17.05
N ASN A 17 -10.14 16.91 16.69
CA ASN A 17 -11.17 16.44 17.63
C ASN A 17 -11.40 14.93 17.59
N GLU A 18 -10.64 14.18 16.77
CA GLU A 18 -10.74 12.73 16.75
C GLU A 18 -9.97 12.11 17.92
N VAL A 19 -10.59 11.16 18.59
CA VAL A 19 -9.94 10.40 19.66
C VAL A 19 -9.15 9.26 19.05
N PHE A 20 -7.86 9.19 19.34
CA PHE A 20 -7.04 8.05 18.97
C PHE A 20 -7.34 6.88 19.90
N PRO A 21 -7.82 5.73 19.40
CA PRO A 21 -8.41 4.69 20.24
C PRO A 21 -7.39 3.90 21.08
N THR A 22 -6.09 4.08 20.87
CA THR A 22 -5.05 3.36 21.60
C THR A 22 -4.06 4.30 22.28
N LYS A 23 -3.61 3.92 23.50
CA LYS A 23 -2.50 4.60 24.17
C LYS A 23 -1.12 4.15 23.66
N GLN A 24 -1.07 3.35 22.60
CA GLN A 24 0.15 2.77 22.04
C GLN A 24 0.64 3.58 20.85
N TYR A 25 1.28 4.69 21.09
CA TYR A 25 2.08 5.43 20.10
C TYR A 25 3.42 5.80 20.71
N ASP A 26 4.42 5.95 19.87
CA ASP A 26 5.78 6.31 20.30
C ASP A 26 5.96 7.83 20.35
N GLU A 27 5.41 8.54 19.40
CA GLU A 27 5.51 10.01 19.30
C GLU A 27 4.15 10.62 18.92
N TYR A 28 3.83 11.77 19.57
CA TYR A 28 2.64 12.59 19.25
C TYR A 28 3.07 13.99 18.88
N LYS A 29 2.56 14.54 17.79
CA LYS A 29 2.86 15.89 17.34
C LYS A 29 1.66 16.55 16.69
N THR A 30 1.41 17.81 17.03
CA THR A 30 0.46 18.66 16.31
C THR A 30 1.16 19.22 15.07
N ILE A 31 0.49 19.12 13.92
CA ILE A 31 0.98 19.60 12.64
C ILE A 31 -0.04 20.55 12.00
N THR A 32 0.44 21.61 11.40
CA THR A 32 -0.37 22.66 10.77
C THR A 32 -0.12 22.79 9.28
N HIS A 33 1.10 22.43 8.83
CA HIS A 33 1.53 22.52 7.46
C HIS A 33 2.27 21.24 7.05
N PHE A 34 2.39 21.04 5.74
CA PHE A 34 3.19 19.95 5.18
C PHE A 34 4.65 19.98 5.67
N ASP A 35 5.23 21.16 5.80
CA ASP A 35 6.61 21.35 6.29
C ASP A 35 6.84 20.81 7.71
N ASP A 36 5.80 20.66 8.52
CA ASP A 36 5.89 20.03 9.85
C ASP A 36 6.07 18.50 9.75
N VAL A 37 5.64 17.89 8.63
CA VAL A 37 5.73 16.44 8.38
C VAL A 37 7.10 16.06 7.86
N VAL A 38 7.71 16.89 7.02
CA VAL A 38 8.99 16.60 6.35
C VAL A 38 10.10 16.18 7.31
N PRO A 39 10.37 16.91 8.42
CA PRO A 39 11.41 16.50 9.37
C PRO A 39 11.13 15.13 10.04
N ILE A 40 9.85 14.76 10.17
CA ILE A 40 9.47 13.44 10.72
C ILE A 40 9.83 12.35 9.71
N LEU A 41 9.47 12.54 8.43
CA LEU A 41 9.79 11.61 7.36
C LEU A 41 11.31 11.44 7.19
N GLU A 42 12.06 12.55 7.17
CA GLU A 42 13.51 12.52 7.08
C GLU A 42 14.17 11.82 8.29
N LYS A 43 13.63 12.04 9.49
CA LYS A 43 14.08 11.32 10.70
C LYS A 43 13.83 9.82 10.60
N ILE A 44 12.64 9.41 10.14
CA ILE A 44 12.31 8.00 9.93
C ILE A 44 13.26 7.38 8.90
N GLU A 45 13.45 8.03 7.76
CA GLU A 45 14.32 7.56 6.67
C GLU A 45 15.77 7.42 7.13
N LYS A 46 16.33 8.48 7.73
CA LYS A 46 17.73 8.52 8.16
C LYS A 46 18.05 7.51 9.25
N LEU A 47 17.13 7.28 10.20
CA LEU A 47 17.35 6.44 11.38
C LEU A 47 16.76 5.03 11.25
N GLY A 48 16.05 4.72 10.15
CA GLY A 48 15.38 3.44 9.96
C GLY A 48 14.38 3.11 11.07
N LEU A 49 13.59 4.10 11.49
CA LEU A 49 12.72 3.96 12.66
C LEU A 49 11.58 2.99 12.39
N ARG A 50 11.18 2.29 13.47
CA ARG A 50 9.99 1.41 13.52
C ARG A 50 9.10 1.91 14.64
N LYS A 51 8.32 2.96 14.35
CA LYS A 51 7.53 3.68 15.34
C LYS A 51 6.13 4.01 14.83
N VAL A 52 5.22 4.22 15.79
CA VAL A 52 3.89 4.77 15.53
C VAL A 52 3.90 6.26 15.91
N PHE A 53 3.69 7.11 14.90
CA PHE A 53 3.57 8.56 15.05
C PHE A 53 2.10 8.96 14.95
N VAL A 54 1.60 9.69 15.95
CA VAL A 54 0.27 10.30 15.87
C VAL A 54 0.44 11.77 15.53
N LEU A 55 -0.11 12.16 14.38
CA LEU A 55 -0.04 13.50 13.82
C LEU A 55 -1.43 14.15 13.90
N ASP A 56 -1.57 15.07 14.85
CA ASP A 56 -2.81 15.83 15.07
C ASP A 56 -2.91 16.99 14.08
N CYS A 57 -3.74 16.81 13.05
CA CYS A 57 -3.83 17.72 11.93
C CYS A 57 -4.88 18.80 12.17
N VAL A 58 -4.51 20.06 12.02
CA VAL A 58 -5.46 21.19 12.00
C VAL A 58 -6.30 21.15 10.71
N ASP A 59 -5.63 20.92 9.57
CA ASP A 59 -6.25 20.77 8.25
C ASP A 59 -5.52 19.68 7.46
N PHE A 60 -6.14 18.50 7.39
CA PHE A 60 -5.54 17.36 6.69
C PHE A 60 -5.38 17.61 5.18
N ASN A 61 -6.35 18.21 4.53
CA ASN A 61 -6.29 18.43 3.08
C ASN A 61 -5.13 19.36 2.71
N LYS A 62 -4.89 20.39 3.53
CA LYS A 62 -3.76 21.30 3.34
C LYS A 62 -2.41 20.59 3.54
N ILE A 63 -2.34 19.63 4.46
CA ILE A 63 -1.13 18.84 4.66
C ILE A 63 -0.93 17.87 3.50
N GLN A 64 -1.98 17.15 3.10
CA GLN A 64 -1.92 16.19 1.99
C GLN A 64 -1.54 16.87 0.66
N SER A 65 -2.02 18.09 0.41
CA SER A 65 -1.70 18.85 -0.84
C SER A 65 -0.22 19.18 -1.01
N GLY A 66 0.61 19.04 0.03
CA GLY A 66 2.06 19.16 -0.07
C GLY A 66 2.76 17.93 -0.66
N PHE A 67 2.07 16.82 -0.79
CA PHE A 67 2.57 15.60 -1.42
C PHE A 67 2.21 15.53 -2.91
N ASN A 68 3.02 14.81 -3.68
CA ASN A 68 2.62 14.33 -4.99
C ASN A 68 1.68 13.14 -4.82
N ILE A 69 0.42 13.29 -5.22
CA ILE A 69 -0.58 12.23 -5.03
C ILE A 69 -0.52 11.25 -6.20
N VAL A 70 -0.39 9.96 -5.87
CA VAL A 70 -0.48 8.85 -6.84
C VAL A 70 -1.62 7.95 -6.42
N ARG A 71 -2.56 7.72 -7.35
CA ARG A 71 -3.65 6.76 -7.16
C ARG A 71 -3.35 5.47 -7.90
N SER A 72 -3.64 4.36 -7.23
CA SER A 72 -3.43 3.01 -7.75
C SER A 72 -4.56 2.10 -7.30
N ALA A 73 -4.69 0.96 -7.94
CA ALA A 73 -5.62 -0.08 -7.53
C ALA A 73 -4.99 -1.45 -7.72
N GLY A 74 -5.44 -2.44 -6.95
CA GLY A 74 -4.93 -3.79 -7.03
C GLY A 74 -5.77 -4.82 -6.30
N GLY A 75 -5.32 -6.07 -6.32
CA GLY A 75 -6.10 -7.21 -5.87
C GLY A 75 -5.45 -8.06 -4.78
N LEU A 76 -6.30 -8.53 -3.88
CA LEU A 76 -6.04 -9.64 -2.99
C LEU A 76 -6.78 -10.85 -3.56
N ILE A 77 -6.06 -11.67 -4.35
CA ILE A 77 -6.65 -12.71 -5.19
C ILE A 77 -6.54 -14.07 -4.51
N GLN A 78 -7.68 -14.77 -4.39
CA GLN A 78 -7.73 -16.15 -3.94
C GLN A 78 -8.18 -17.07 -5.06
N ASN A 79 -7.46 -18.18 -5.28
CA ASN A 79 -7.87 -19.18 -6.25
C ASN A 79 -8.85 -20.20 -5.64
N LYS A 80 -9.44 -21.04 -6.50
CA LYS A 80 -10.39 -22.11 -6.12
C LYS A 80 -9.83 -23.15 -5.14
N HIS A 81 -8.50 -23.18 -4.92
CA HIS A 81 -7.83 -24.05 -3.95
C HIS A 81 -7.54 -23.33 -2.62
N GLY A 82 -8.07 -22.12 -2.42
CA GLY A 82 -7.85 -21.31 -1.23
C GLY A 82 -6.44 -20.73 -1.09
N LYS A 83 -5.65 -20.68 -2.17
CA LYS A 83 -4.33 -20.08 -2.19
C LYS A 83 -4.39 -18.63 -2.63
N TRP A 84 -3.50 -17.80 -2.07
CA TRP A 84 -3.40 -16.37 -2.32
C TRP A 84 -2.24 -16.04 -3.27
N LEU A 85 -2.48 -15.11 -4.21
CA LEU A 85 -1.48 -14.68 -5.19
C LEU A 85 -0.65 -13.53 -4.64
N PHE A 86 0.67 -13.66 -4.78
CA PHE A 86 1.63 -12.58 -4.50
C PHE A 86 2.64 -12.46 -5.63
N ILE A 87 3.10 -11.24 -5.84
CA ILE A 87 4.21 -10.91 -6.72
C ILE A 87 5.48 -10.67 -5.90
N LYS A 88 6.65 -10.88 -6.49
CA LYS A 88 7.94 -10.55 -5.87
C LYS A 88 8.63 -9.45 -6.66
N ARG A 89 8.79 -8.30 -6.03
CA ARG A 89 9.43 -7.12 -6.61
C ARG A 89 10.49 -6.60 -5.64
N MET A 90 11.69 -6.24 -6.13
CA MET A 90 12.81 -5.77 -5.28
C MET A 90 13.12 -6.71 -4.10
N ASN A 91 13.10 -8.02 -4.34
CA ASN A 91 13.28 -9.07 -3.31
C ASN A 91 12.25 -9.07 -2.17
N ARG A 92 11.11 -8.39 -2.31
CA ARG A 92 10.01 -8.39 -1.35
C ARG A 92 8.73 -8.91 -1.99
N TRP A 93 7.94 -9.63 -1.21
CA TRP A 93 6.59 -9.99 -1.61
C TRP A 93 5.67 -8.78 -1.53
N ASP A 94 4.79 -8.65 -2.50
CA ASP A 94 3.79 -7.58 -2.61
C ASP A 94 2.51 -8.15 -3.22
N LEU A 95 1.45 -7.36 -3.23
CA LEU A 95 0.22 -7.66 -3.95
C LEU A 95 0.24 -6.94 -5.31
N PRO A 96 -0.31 -7.55 -6.36
CA PRO A 96 -0.37 -6.93 -7.69
C PRO A 96 -1.23 -5.66 -7.66
N LYS A 97 -0.70 -4.57 -8.21
CA LYS A 97 -1.30 -3.24 -8.23
C LYS A 97 -0.53 -2.27 -9.10
N GLY A 98 -1.20 -1.40 -9.77
CA GLY A 98 -0.55 -0.31 -10.47
C GLY A 98 -1.37 0.96 -10.53
N ARG A 99 -0.95 1.89 -11.38
CA ARG A 99 -1.53 3.23 -11.46
C ARG A 99 -2.92 3.18 -12.12
N ILE A 100 -3.87 3.93 -11.57
CA ILE A 100 -5.15 4.20 -12.23
C ILE A 100 -4.89 5.17 -13.39
N GLU A 101 -5.25 4.78 -14.60
CA GLU A 101 -5.08 5.59 -15.79
C GLU A 101 -6.19 6.63 -15.98
N ALA A 102 -5.99 7.59 -16.88
CA ALA A 102 -6.97 8.64 -17.14
C ALA A 102 -8.26 8.06 -17.74
N GLY A 103 -9.38 8.27 -17.06
CA GLY A 103 -10.70 7.76 -17.50
C GLY A 103 -11.03 6.35 -17.00
N GLU A 104 -10.11 5.69 -16.31
CA GLU A 104 -10.27 4.36 -15.74
C GLU A 104 -10.84 4.43 -14.32
N SER A 105 -11.74 3.54 -13.97
CA SER A 105 -12.17 3.34 -12.59
C SER A 105 -11.13 2.54 -11.80
N SER A 106 -11.16 2.60 -10.47
CA SER A 106 -10.25 1.80 -9.65
C SER A 106 -10.48 0.28 -9.80
N GLN A 107 -11.69 -0.14 -10.13
CA GLN A 107 -12.01 -1.55 -10.40
C GLN A 107 -11.39 -2.03 -11.72
N GLU A 108 -11.52 -1.24 -12.78
CA GLU A 108 -10.91 -1.55 -14.08
C GLU A 108 -9.39 -1.59 -13.96
N ALA A 109 -8.78 -0.60 -13.29
CA ALA A 109 -7.35 -0.59 -13.02
C ALA A 109 -6.89 -1.83 -12.25
N ALA A 110 -7.61 -2.21 -11.19
CA ALA A 110 -7.26 -3.37 -10.39
C ALA A 110 -7.30 -4.68 -11.18
N LEU A 111 -8.28 -4.84 -12.08
CA LEU A 111 -8.36 -6.03 -12.95
C LEU A 111 -7.23 -6.03 -13.97
N ARG A 112 -7.01 -4.91 -14.67
CA ARG A 112 -5.94 -4.77 -15.67
C ARG A 112 -4.56 -5.02 -15.07
N GLU A 113 -4.26 -4.41 -13.92
CA GLU A 113 -2.94 -4.55 -13.27
C GLU A 113 -2.65 -5.99 -12.80
N VAL A 114 -3.67 -6.70 -12.31
CA VAL A 114 -3.52 -8.12 -11.96
C VAL A 114 -3.22 -8.95 -13.21
N GLU A 115 -3.88 -8.66 -14.33
CA GLU A 115 -3.64 -9.34 -15.60
C GLU A 115 -2.22 -9.07 -16.12
N GLU A 116 -1.80 -7.79 -16.13
CA GLU A 116 -0.49 -7.36 -16.63
C GLU A 116 0.65 -7.89 -15.76
N GLU A 117 0.58 -7.68 -14.42
CA GLU A 117 1.66 -8.05 -13.51
C GLU A 117 1.77 -9.56 -13.26
N CYS A 118 0.66 -10.32 -13.39
CA CYS A 118 0.61 -11.74 -13.05
C CYS A 118 0.40 -12.68 -14.25
N GLY A 119 0.02 -12.17 -15.42
CA GLY A 119 -0.25 -12.99 -16.60
C GLY A 119 -1.39 -13.99 -16.41
N ILE A 120 -2.43 -13.65 -15.62
CA ILE A 120 -3.62 -14.48 -15.39
C ILE A 120 -4.87 -13.77 -15.91
N HIS A 121 -5.83 -14.53 -16.46
CA HIS A 121 -7.07 -14.01 -17.01
C HIS A 121 -8.28 -14.64 -16.31
N GLY A 122 -9.43 -13.96 -16.33
CA GLY A 122 -10.68 -14.50 -15.76
C GLY A 122 -10.80 -14.39 -14.23
N HIS A 123 -9.91 -13.62 -13.58
CA HIS A 123 -10.13 -13.21 -12.22
C HIS A 123 -11.27 -12.17 -12.12
N ALA A 124 -11.96 -12.15 -10.99
CA ALA A 124 -13.14 -11.30 -10.82
C ALA A 124 -13.16 -10.64 -9.43
N ILE A 125 -13.58 -9.38 -9.38
CA ILE A 125 -13.79 -8.66 -8.13
C ILE A 125 -15.00 -9.24 -7.38
N VAL A 126 -14.77 -9.56 -6.10
CA VAL A 126 -15.82 -9.97 -5.16
C VAL A 126 -16.39 -8.74 -4.43
N ARG A 127 -15.51 -7.90 -3.88
CA ARG A 127 -15.88 -6.66 -3.17
C ARG A 127 -14.69 -5.73 -2.98
N PRO A 128 -14.92 -4.43 -2.73
CA PRO A 128 -13.87 -3.54 -2.24
C PRO A 128 -13.48 -3.93 -0.81
N LEU A 129 -12.20 -3.74 -0.46
CA LEU A 129 -11.67 -3.98 0.87
C LEU A 129 -11.40 -2.68 1.61
N CYS A 130 -10.43 -1.91 1.15
CA CYS A 130 -10.04 -0.63 1.74
C CYS A 130 -9.15 0.17 0.79
N THR A 131 -8.94 1.44 1.10
CA THR A 131 -7.85 2.24 0.53
C THR A 131 -6.66 2.21 1.49
N GLY A 132 -5.55 1.66 1.05
CA GLY A 132 -4.27 1.67 1.76
C GLY A 132 -3.44 2.87 1.36
N CYS A 133 -2.78 3.53 2.32
CA CYS A 133 -1.94 4.69 2.05
C CYS A 133 -0.49 4.41 2.45
N HIS A 134 0.45 4.82 1.59
CA HIS A 134 1.85 4.85 1.98
C HIS A 134 2.59 6.04 1.36
N ILE A 135 3.65 6.45 2.05
CA ILE A 135 4.53 7.55 1.62
C ILE A 135 5.86 6.95 1.16
N PHE A 136 6.44 7.53 0.14
CA PHE A 136 7.80 7.24 -0.28
C PHE A 136 8.43 8.46 -0.96
N ARG A 137 9.75 8.45 -1.10
CA ARG A 137 10.49 9.47 -1.84
C ARG A 137 10.72 8.97 -3.27
N SER A 138 10.50 9.85 -4.26
CA SER A 138 10.71 9.51 -5.66
C SER A 138 11.48 10.60 -6.40
N PRO A 139 12.58 10.27 -7.09
CA PRO A 139 13.35 11.24 -7.87
C PRO A 139 12.60 11.74 -9.12
N PHE A 140 11.52 11.07 -9.52
CA PHE A 140 10.71 11.44 -10.69
C PHE A 140 9.74 12.59 -10.44
N TYR A 141 9.58 13.03 -9.18
CA TYR A 141 8.70 14.13 -8.82
C TYR A 141 9.52 15.38 -8.44
N PRO A 142 9.02 16.58 -8.82
CA PRO A 142 9.77 17.82 -8.61
C PRO A 142 9.88 18.20 -7.13
N SER A 143 10.97 18.91 -6.84
CA SER A 143 11.23 19.64 -5.61
C SER A 143 10.16 20.74 -5.32
N PRO A 144 9.99 21.22 -4.05
CA PRO A 144 11.04 21.10 -3.02
C PRO A 144 11.07 19.73 -2.34
N TYR A 145 9.99 18.99 -2.38
CA TYR A 145 9.93 17.71 -1.69
C TYR A 145 9.42 16.65 -2.67
N ASN A 146 10.28 15.76 -3.06
CA ASN A 146 9.95 14.60 -3.90
C ASN A 146 9.20 13.51 -3.11
N TRP A 147 8.39 13.91 -2.15
CA TRP A 147 7.54 13.04 -1.37
C TRP A 147 6.26 12.70 -2.11
N VAL A 148 5.96 11.42 -2.18
CA VAL A 148 4.77 10.87 -2.83
C VAL A 148 3.87 10.26 -1.77
N TRP A 149 2.59 10.62 -1.83
CA TRP A 149 1.51 9.96 -1.13
C TRP A 149 0.80 9.04 -2.11
N LYS A 150 0.98 7.75 -1.97
CA LYS A 150 0.31 6.75 -2.80
C LYS A 150 -0.89 6.18 -2.07
N GLU A 151 -2.05 6.30 -2.72
CA GLU A 151 -3.31 5.65 -2.35
C GLU A 151 -3.49 4.42 -3.22
N ALA A 152 -3.82 3.29 -2.61
CA ALA A 152 -4.10 2.05 -3.33
C ALA A 152 -5.47 1.52 -2.91
N ASP A 153 -6.40 1.48 -3.85
CA ASP A 153 -7.70 0.84 -3.66
C ASP A 153 -7.56 -0.67 -3.82
N TRP A 154 -7.86 -1.39 -2.76
CA TRP A 154 -7.72 -2.84 -2.70
C TRP A 154 -9.05 -3.55 -2.85
N PHE A 155 -9.06 -4.58 -3.67
CA PHE A 155 -10.22 -5.42 -3.94
C PHE A 155 -9.94 -6.88 -3.59
N GLU A 156 -10.92 -7.54 -2.95
CA GLU A 156 -10.94 -8.99 -2.87
C GLU A 156 -11.33 -9.55 -4.23
N MET A 157 -10.54 -10.49 -4.71
CA MET A 157 -10.76 -11.11 -6.02
C MET A 157 -10.73 -12.64 -5.92
N THR A 158 -11.46 -13.28 -6.81
CA THR A 158 -11.48 -14.73 -7.00
C THR A 158 -10.88 -15.12 -8.34
N TYR A 159 -10.30 -16.31 -8.40
CA TYR A 159 -9.73 -16.87 -9.62
C TYR A 159 -10.05 -18.36 -9.74
N SER A 160 -10.67 -18.77 -10.84
CA SER A 160 -11.18 -20.14 -11.06
C SER A 160 -10.39 -20.93 -12.10
N GLU A 161 -9.61 -20.25 -12.92
CA GLU A 161 -8.85 -20.87 -14.00
C GLU A 161 -7.60 -21.62 -13.49
N ASN A 162 -6.81 -22.18 -14.40
CA ASN A 162 -5.61 -22.98 -14.07
C ASN A 162 -4.36 -22.49 -14.82
N GLU A 163 -4.33 -21.22 -15.22
CA GLU A 163 -3.15 -20.65 -15.86
C GLU A 163 -1.96 -20.63 -14.89
N THR A 164 -0.78 -20.85 -15.42
CA THR A 164 0.46 -20.64 -14.67
C THR A 164 0.76 -19.16 -14.68
N PRO A 165 0.87 -18.49 -13.52
CA PRO A 165 1.18 -17.06 -13.49
C PRO A 165 2.52 -16.76 -14.15
N ILE A 166 2.57 -15.64 -14.89
CA ILE A 166 3.76 -15.16 -15.60
C ILE A 166 4.10 -13.77 -15.09
N PRO A 167 5.30 -13.54 -14.50
CA PRO A 167 5.69 -12.23 -14.00
C PRO A 167 5.96 -11.24 -15.15
N GLN A 168 5.53 -9.98 -14.97
CA GLN A 168 5.87 -8.87 -15.84
C GLN A 168 7.29 -8.36 -15.51
N LEU A 169 8.28 -8.84 -16.22
CA LEU A 169 9.69 -8.54 -15.96
C LEU A 169 10.04 -7.06 -16.15
N GLU A 170 9.34 -6.36 -17.04
CA GLU A 170 9.51 -4.93 -17.33
C GLU A 170 9.20 -4.05 -16.11
N GLU A 171 8.41 -4.56 -15.17
CA GLU A 171 8.06 -3.91 -13.89
C GLU A 171 8.93 -4.39 -12.72
N ASP A 172 10.08 -5.03 -12.98
CA ASP A 172 10.95 -5.63 -11.96
C ASP A 172 10.26 -6.73 -11.13
N ILE A 173 9.19 -7.33 -11.63
CA ILE A 173 8.53 -8.46 -10.98
C ILE A 173 9.27 -9.73 -11.39
N THR A 174 9.93 -10.36 -10.42
CA THR A 174 10.81 -11.52 -10.66
C THR A 174 10.13 -12.87 -10.43
N GLU A 175 9.00 -12.87 -9.71
CA GLU A 175 8.24 -14.09 -9.37
C GLU A 175 6.78 -13.74 -9.11
N VAL A 176 5.87 -14.63 -9.55
CA VAL A 176 4.45 -14.63 -9.17
C VAL A 176 4.11 -16.00 -8.63
N ARG A 177 3.55 -16.10 -7.42
CA ARG A 177 3.33 -17.38 -6.76
C ARG A 177 2.04 -17.43 -5.93
N TRP A 178 1.39 -18.58 -5.97
CA TRP A 178 0.27 -18.93 -5.12
C TRP A 178 0.74 -19.50 -3.79
N PHE A 179 0.31 -18.93 -2.68
CA PHE A 179 0.64 -19.34 -1.31
C PHE A 179 -0.56 -19.96 -0.62
N ALA A 180 -0.39 -21.13 -0.04
CA ALA A 180 -1.33 -21.69 0.90
C ALA A 180 -1.29 -20.92 2.24
N LYS A 181 -2.33 -21.06 3.06
CA LYS A 181 -2.44 -20.30 4.32
C LYS A 181 -1.25 -20.51 5.27
N ASP A 182 -0.73 -21.70 5.37
CA ASP A 182 0.43 -22.05 6.19
C ASP A 182 1.77 -21.54 5.62
N GLU A 183 1.82 -21.23 4.33
CA GLU A 183 2.96 -20.65 3.64
C GLU A 183 3.04 -19.09 3.78
N LEU A 184 1.93 -18.42 4.13
CA LEU A 184 1.86 -16.96 4.23
C LEU A 184 2.90 -16.36 5.20
N LYS A 185 3.43 -17.16 6.14
CA LYS A 185 4.55 -16.75 7.00
C LYS A 185 5.81 -16.39 6.21
N GLU A 186 6.03 -16.97 5.02
CA GLU A 186 7.15 -16.61 4.12
C GLU A 186 6.94 -15.20 3.58
N VAL A 187 5.75 -14.91 3.07
CA VAL A 187 5.35 -13.58 2.60
C VAL A 187 5.52 -12.56 3.73
N TYR A 188 4.98 -12.85 4.90
CA TYR A 188 4.98 -11.95 6.05
C TYR A 188 6.40 -11.53 6.50
N ARG A 189 7.40 -12.41 6.34
CA ARG A 189 8.80 -12.14 6.71
C ARG A 189 9.48 -11.13 5.77
N SER A 190 9.08 -11.07 4.51
CA SER A 190 9.75 -10.26 3.49
C SER A 190 8.82 -9.35 2.70
N THR A 191 7.73 -8.89 3.31
CA THR A 191 6.80 -7.94 2.70
C THR A 191 6.82 -6.57 3.39
N TYR A 192 6.11 -5.61 2.83
CA TYR A 192 5.97 -4.24 3.33
C TYR A 192 4.97 -4.15 4.49
N GLN A 193 5.08 -3.13 5.34
CA GLN A 193 4.19 -2.95 6.49
C GLN A 193 2.72 -2.72 6.10
N ASN A 194 2.46 -1.99 5.01
CA ASN A 194 1.11 -1.82 4.46
C ASN A 194 0.51 -3.16 4.01
N ILE A 195 1.31 -4.05 3.41
CA ILE A 195 0.86 -5.40 3.01
C ILE A 195 0.63 -6.29 4.23
N LYS A 196 1.51 -6.24 5.25
CA LYS A 196 1.27 -6.92 6.53
C LYS A 196 -0.04 -6.49 7.17
N TYR A 197 -0.35 -5.19 7.12
CA TYR A 197 -1.61 -4.66 7.63
C TYR A 197 -2.81 -5.26 6.87
N LEU A 198 -2.75 -5.30 5.54
CA LEU A 198 -3.80 -5.93 4.72
C LEU A 198 -3.95 -7.43 5.04
N MET A 199 -2.84 -8.16 5.10
CA MET A 199 -2.85 -9.60 5.45
C MET A 199 -3.48 -9.83 6.83
N ASN A 200 -3.11 -9.05 7.85
CA ASN A 200 -3.66 -9.18 9.21
C ASN A 200 -5.14 -8.82 9.31
N THR A 201 -5.64 -8.00 8.38
CA THR A 201 -7.02 -7.51 8.39
C THR A 201 -7.96 -8.43 7.62
N PHE A 202 -7.49 -9.06 6.53
CA PHE A 202 -8.35 -9.73 5.56
C PHE A 202 -8.02 -11.22 5.32
N LEU A 203 -6.86 -11.74 5.78
CA LEU A 203 -6.46 -13.17 5.70
C LEU A 203 -6.49 -13.87 7.05
#